data_b289ec5d46033f8b8e1892c83869bee8
#
_entry.id   b289ec5d46033f8b8e1892c83869bee8
#
_cell.length_a   1.000
_cell.length_b   1.000
_cell.length_c   1.000
_cell.angle_alpha   90.00
_cell.angle_beta   90.00
_cell.angle_gamma   90.00
#
_symmetry.space_group_name_H-M   'P 1'
#
loop_
_entity.id
_entity.type
_entity.pdbx_description
1 polymer ?
#
loop_
_entity_poly.entity_id
_entity_poly.type
_entity_poly.pdbx_seq_one_letter_code
_entity_poly.pdbx_strand_id
1 'polypeptide(L)'
;MQGIAKFVSAAALAASFSVHAAPTVDTLPSGVRVEHVTVGKGATPGATSMVTVHYRGTLLDGKEFDSSYKRNQPASFGLHQVIPCWTQGVQKMKVGGTAKLTCPADTAYGARDLGVIPPNSVLNFEIQLLDSK
;
A
#
# COMPACT_ATOMS: atom_id res chain seq x y z
N MET A 1 -31.55 38.95 25.83
CA MET A 1 -31.13 38.76 25.64
C MET A 1 -30.37 38.20 25.12
N GLN A 2 -30.05 37.91 25.02
CA GLN A 2 -29.45 37.59 24.67
C GLN A 2 -28.69 36.84 24.39
N GLY A 3 -28.45 36.48 24.47
CA GLY A 3 -27.76 35.74 24.37
C GLY A 3 -27.44 35.09 23.59
N ILE A 4 -27.43 34.84 23.40
CA ILE A 4 -27.19 34.38 22.79
C ILE A 4 -26.43 33.87 22.03
N ALA A 5 -26.26 33.68 21.85
CA ALA A 5 -25.67 33.23 21.10
C ALA A 5 -24.63 32.76 20.98
N LYS A 6 -24.38 32.66 21.03
CA LYS A 6 -23.48 32.31 20.87
C LYS A 6 -23.10 31.29 20.47
N PHE A 7 -23.03 30.82 20.47
CA PHE A 7 -22.63 29.94 20.18
C PHE A 7 -22.26 29.52 19.24
N VAL A 8 -22.31 29.37 19.04
CA VAL A 8 -22.08 29.05 18.14
C VAL A 8 -21.00 28.71 17.77
N SER A 9 -20.47 28.94 17.84
CA SER A 9 -19.40 28.75 17.49
C SER A 9 -18.95 27.64 17.45
N ALA A 10 -18.95 27.22 17.89
CA ALA A 10 -18.43 26.27 18.01
C ALA A 10 -18.24 25.56 17.11
N ALA A 11 -18.77 25.35 16.87
CA ALA A 11 -18.71 24.61 16.03
C ALA A 11 -17.74 24.47 15.33
N ALA A 12 -17.54 25.15 14.98
CA ALA A 12 -16.68 25.09 14.12
C ALA A 12 -15.68 24.31 14.31
N LEU A 13 -15.33 24.28 15.06
CA LEU A 13 -14.29 23.71 15.20
C LEU A 13 -14.24 22.53 14.87
N ALA A 14 -14.97 22.10 15.12
CA ALA A 14 -14.92 20.85 14.94
C ALA A 14 -14.50 20.55 13.72
N ALA A 15 -14.96 21.16 12.95
CA ALA A 15 -14.66 20.83 11.77
C ALA A 15 -13.35 20.55 11.57
N SER A 16 -12.62 21.18 12.18
CA SER A 16 -11.36 21.07 11.87
C SER A 16 -10.91 19.77 11.89
N PHE A 17 -11.46 18.99 12.49
CA PHE A 17 -10.87 17.85 12.62
C PHE A 17 -10.99 17.06 11.61
N SER A 18 -11.80 17.29 10.86
CA SER A 18 -11.96 16.45 9.84
C SER A 18 -10.85 16.39 8.97
N VAL A 19 -9.90 17.08 9.21
CA VAL A 19 -8.82 17.04 8.42
C VAL A 19 -8.19 15.79 8.46
N HIS A 20 -8.40 14.92 9.28
CA HIS A 20 -7.76 13.70 9.23
C HIS A 20 -8.45 12.88 8.21
N ALA A 21 -7.94 12.86 7.08
CA ALA A 21 -8.50 12.13 5.99
C ALA A 21 -8.44 10.66 6.23
N ALA A 22 -9.41 9.95 5.78
CA ALA A 22 -9.37 8.51 5.74
C ALA A 22 -8.26 8.07 4.79
N PRO A 23 -7.74 6.88 4.94
CA PRO A 23 -6.75 6.36 3.99
C PRO A 23 -7.32 6.36 2.59
N THR A 24 -6.49 6.70 1.63
CA THR A 24 -6.88 6.68 0.23
C THR A 24 -6.70 5.28 -0.31
N VAL A 25 -7.68 4.80 -1.04
CA VAL A 25 -7.62 3.47 -1.65
C VAL A 25 -7.77 3.59 -3.15
N ASP A 26 -6.82 3.02 -3.88
CA ASP A 26 -6.92 2.90 -5.33
C ASP A 26 -7.30 1.44 -5.64
N THR A 27 -8.35 1.25 -6.42
CA THR A 27 -8.71 -0.08 -6.90
C THR A 27 -8.47 -0.09 -8.40
N LEU A 28 -7.59 -0.98 -8.85
CA LEU A 28 -7.19 -1.03 -10.25
C LEU A 28 -8.08 -1.99 -11.03
N PRO A 29 -8.13 -1.86 -12.36
CA PRO A 29 -8.99 -2.74 -13.17
C PRO A 29 -8.69 -4.24 -12.99
N SER A 30 -7.46 -4.58 -12.65
CA SER A 30 -7.08 -5.98 -12.40
C SER A 30 -7.58 -6.52 -11.07
N GLY A 31 -8.15 -5.67 -10.22
CA GLY A 31 -8.58 -6.05 -8.88
C GLY A 31 -7.53 -5.78 -7.82
N VAL A 32 -6.35 -5.33 -8.19
CA VAL A 32 -5.32 -4.95 -7.22
C VAL A 32 -5.83 -3.76 -6.43
N ARG A 33 -5.68 -3.81 -5.11
CA ARG A 33 -6.12 -2.75 -4.24
C ARG A 33 -4.91 -2.17 -3.53
N VAL A 34 -4.77 -0.86 -3.59
CA VAL A 34 -3.66 -0.15 -2.95
C VAL A 34 -4.24 0.78 -1.90
N GLU A 35 -4.00 0.46 -0.64
CA GLU A 35 -4.47 1.30 0.46
C GLU A 35 -3.29 2.10 0.98
N HIS A 36 -3.31 3.41 0.78
CA HIS A 36 -2.22 4.28 1.20
C HIS A 36 -2.33 4.57 2.69
N VAL A 37 -1.35 4.10 3.45
CA VAL A 37 -1.27 4.39 4.89
C VAL A 37 -0.60 5.75 5.07
N THR A 38 0.49 5.97 4.37
CA THR A 38 1.19 7.25 4.35
C THR A 38 1.51 7.58 2.90
N VAL A 39 1.12 8.75 2.46
CA VAL A 39 1.44 9.18 1.10
C VAL A 39 2.82 9.84 1.13
N GLY A 40 3.73 9.31 0.33
CA GLY A 40 5.07 9.87 0.23
C GLY A 40 5.07 11.19 -0.51
N LYS A 41 6.20 11.88 -0.46
CA LYS A 41 6.36 13.17 -1.12
C LYS A 41 7.38 13.12 -2.25
N GLY A 42 7.98 11.98 -2.46
CA GLY A 42 9.00 11.84 -3.48
C GLY A 42 8.46 11.41 -4.83
N ALA A 43 9.33 10.88 -5.65
CA ALA A 43 8.99 10.50 -7.01
C ALA A 43 8.02 9.32 -7.05
N THR A 44 7.24 9.25 -8.12
CA THR A 44 6.37 8.12 -8.40
C THR A 44 7.10 7.19 -9.36
N PRO A 45 7.22 5.90 -9.04
CA PRO A 45 7.92 4.97 -9.92
C PRO A 45 7.18 4.77 -11.25
N GLY A 46 7.95 4.54 -12.29
CA GLY A 46 7.39 4.10 -13.58
C GLY A 46 7.47 2.59 -13.71
N ALA A 47 6.93 2.05 -14.79
CA ALA A 47 6.79 0.61 -15.00
C ALA A 47 8.11 -0.15 -15.00
N THR A 48 9.20 0.52 -15.32
CA THR A 48 10.52 -0.12 -15.38
C THR A 48 11.48 0.41 -14.33
N SER A 49 10.98 1.18 -13.37
CA SER A 49 11.85 1.75 -12.34
C SER A 49 12.42 0.67 -11.43
N MET A 50 13.61 0.92 -10.94
CA MET A 50 14.20 0.12 -9.89
C MET A 50 13.76 0.71 -8.57
N VAL A 51 13.07 -0.07 -7.77
CA VAL A 51 12.57 0.41 -6.48
C VAL A 51 13.28 -0.29 -5.33
N THR A 52 13.48 0.44 -4.24
CA THR A 52 14.03 -0.11 -3.00
C THR A 52 12.93 -0.03 -1.96
N VAL A 53 12.62 -1.14 -1.34
CA VAL A 53 11.48 -1.26 -0.44
C VAL A 53 11.81 -2.07 0.80
N HIS A 54 11.08 -1.79 1.87
CA HIS A 54 10.84 -2.78 2.91
C HIS A 54 9.45 -3.33 2.70
N TYR A 55 9.27 -4.62 2.92
CA TYR A 55 7.96 -5.23 2.70
C TYR A 55 7.72 -6.44 3.59
N ARG A 56 6.46 -6.76 3.74
CA ARG A 56 6.02 -7.95 4.45
C ARG A 56 4.84 -8.53 3.68
N GLY A 57 4.92 -9.80 3.33
CA GLY A 57 3.86 -10.49 2.61
C GLY A 57 3.17 -11.51 3.49
N THR A 58 1.84 -11.52 3.45
CA THR A 58 1.03 -12.46 4.24
C THR A 58 -0.08 -13.06 3.39
N LEU A 59 -0.52 -14.24 3.79
CA LEU A 59 -1.70 -14.87 3.24
C LEU A 59 -2.95 -14.30 3.91
N LEU A 60 -4.14 -14.67 3.44
CA LEU A 60 -5.38 -14.17 4.04
C LEU A 60 -5.53 -14.55 5.50
N ASP A 61 -4.97 -15.69 5.92
CA ASP A 61 -5.04 -16.10 7.32
C ASP A 61 -4.01 -15.39 8.20
N GLY A 62 -3.23 -14.49 7.61
CA GLY A 62 -2.22 -13.74 8.34
C GLY A 62 -0.85 -14.40 8.38
N LYS A 63 -0.70 -15.59 7.78
CA LYS A 63 0.58 -16.27 7.80
C LYS A 63 1.57 -15.50 6.93
N GLU A 64 2.71 -15.13 7.49
CA GLU A 64 3.75 -14.41 6.76
C GLU A 64 4.56 -15.38 5.92
N PHE A 65 4.72 -15.07 4.65
CA PHE A 65 5.51 -15.93 3.76
C PHE A 65 6.83 -15.28 3.35
N ASP A 66 6.97 -13.99 3.52
CA ASP A 66 8.22 -13.29 3.20
C ASP A 66 8.26 -11.94 3.91
N SER A 67 9.47 -11.46 4.24
CA SER A 67 9.63 -10.17 4.88
C SER A 67 11.06 -9.69 4.78
N SER A 68 11.24 -8.47 4.27
CA SER A 68 12.54 -7.83 4.27
C SER A 68 12.94 -7.41 5.69
N TYR A 69 11.96 -7.15 6.54
CA TYR A 69 12.24 -6.78 7.93
C TYR A 69 12.92 -7.91 8.69
N LYS A 70 12.55 -9.17 8.39
CA LYS A 70 13.21 -10.28 9.04
C LYS A 70 14.68 -10.38 8.70
N ARG A 71 15.05 -9.91 7.52
CA ARG A 71 16.44 -9.91 7.08
C ARG A 71 17.17 -8.62 7.47
N ASN A 72 16.45 -7.67 8.06
CA ASN A 72 16.97 -6.36 8.43
C ASN A 72 17.66 -5.67 7.24
N GLN A 73 17.12 -5.84 6.04
CA GLN A 73 17.72 -5.31 4.85
C GLN A 73 16.67 -5.01 3.80
N PRO A 74 16.62 -3.78 3.29
CA PRO A 74 15.71 -3.46 2.20
C PRO A 74 16.05 -4.27 0.95
N ALA A 75 15.06 -4.49 0.12
CA ALA A 75 15.25 -5.21 -1.12
C ALA A 75 15.03 -4.27 -2.30
N SER A 76 15.76 -4.49 -3.37
CA SER A 76 15.63 -3.71 -4.59
C SER A 76 15.13 -4.59 -5.73
N PHE A 77 14.14 -4.09 -6.47
CA PHE A 77 13.52 -4.83 -7.56
C PHE A 77 13.28 -3.91 -8.75
N GLY A 78 13.42 -4.45 -9.96
CA GLY A 78 12.88 -3.78 -11.14
C GLY A 78 11.39 -4.06 -11.21
N LEU A 79 10.57 -3.02 -11.38
CA LEU A 79 9.11 -3.21 -11.38
C LEU A 79 8.61 -4.04 -12.56
N HIS A 80 9.42 -4.22 -13.60
CA HIS A 80 9.05 -5.07 -14.72
C HIS A 80 9.44 -6.54 -14.48
N GLN A 81 10.02 -6.86 -13.33
CA GLN A 81 10.52 -8.19 -13.01
C GLN A 81 9.88 -8.78 -11.75
N VAL A 82 8.74 -8.28 -11.34
CA VAL A 82 8.03 -8.74 -10.14
C VAL A 82 6.62 -9.15 -10.54
N ILE A 83 5.84 -9.67 -9.60
CA ILE A 83 4.46 -10.07 -9.89
C ILE A 83 3.66 -8.85 -10.38
N PRO A 84 2.70 -9.04 -11.26
CA PRO A 84 1.90 -7.92 -11.80
C PRO A 84 1.30 -7.02 -10.75
N CYS A 85 0.88 -7.57 -9.62
CA CYS A 85 0.34 -6.79 -8.53
C CYS A 85 1.30 -5.68 -8.10
N TRP A 86 2.59 -6.01 -7.95
CA TRP A 86 3.59 -5.02 -7.56
C TRP A 86 3.86 -4.04 -8.68
N THR A 87 3.97 -4.53 -9.93
CA THR A 87 4.20 -3.65 -11.07
C THR A 87 3.12 -2.58 -11.13
N GLN A 88 1.86 -2.98 -10.94
CA GLN A 88 0.75 -2.05 -11.00
C GLN A 88 0.60 -1.22 -9.73
N GLY A 89 0.71 -1.85 -8.59
CA GLY A 89 0.41 -1.18 -7.32
C GLY A 89 1.47 -0.20 -6.87
N VAL A 90 2.75 -0.56 -7.03
CA VAL A 90 3.83 0.33 -6.57
C VAL A 90 3.89 1.59 -7.41
N GLN A 91 3.44 1.56 -8.66
CA GLN A 91 3.35 2.77 -9.47
C GLN A 91 2.33 3.77 -8.95
N LYS A 92 1.48 3.37 -8.00
CA LYS A 92 0.52 4.28 -7.36
C LYS A 92 1.10 4.90 -6.09
N MET A 93 2.31 4.52 -5.72
CA MET A 93 2.96 5.05 -4.52
C MET A 93 3.95 6.16 -4.87
N LYS A 94 4.42 6.86 -3.86
CA LYS A 94 5.50 7.83 -3.97
C LYS A 94 6.58 7.48 -2.96
N VAL A 95 7.82 7.78 -3.29
CA VAL A 95 8.93 7.54 -2.37
C VAL A 95 8.64 8.22 -1.04
N GLY A 96 8.87 7.51 0.03
CA GLY A 96 8.55 7.94 1.40
C GLY A 96 7.19 7.44 1.86
N GLY A 97 6.41 6.80 0.99
CA GLY A 97 5.08 6.32 1.34
C GLY A 97 5.07 4.90 1.83
N THR A 98 3.98 4.54 2.50
CA THR A 98 3.69 3.18 2.94
C THR A 98 2.29 2.83 2.46
N ALA A 99 2.13 1.66 1.90
CA ALA A 99 0.83 1.21 1.41
C ALA A 99 0.64 -0.28 1.66
N LYS A 100 -0.63 -0.68 1.70
CA LYS A 100 -0.99 -2.09 1.79
C LYS A 100 -1.58 -2.48 0.44
N LEU A 101 -1.00 -3.51 -0.17
CA LEU A 101 -1.49 -4.02 -1.44
C LEU A 101 -2.23 -5.31 -1.21
N THR A 102 -3.42 -5.43 -1.82
CA THR A 102 -4.13 -6.70 -1.87
C THR A 102 -4.04 -7.20 -3.30
N CYS A 103 -3.48 -8.37 -3.47
CA CYS A 103 -3.19 -8.95 -4.76
C CYS A 103 -4.09 -10.14 -5.05
N PRO A 104 -5.04 -10.02 -5.97
CA PRO A 104 -5.78 -11.20 -6.41
C PRO A 104 -4.81 -12.25 -6.94
N ALA A 105 -5.17 -13.50 -6.83
CA ALA A 105 -4.26 -14.59 -7.19
C ALA A 105 -3.72 -14.47 -8.62
N ASP A 106 -4.53 -14.04 -9.57
CA ASP A 106 -4.11 -13.93 -10.95
C ASP A 106 -3.13 -12.78 -11.20
N THR A 107 -2.97 -11.88 -10.26
CA THR A 107 -1.94 -10.81 -10.33
C THR A 107 -0.70 -11.18 -9.51
N ALA A 108 -0.68 -12.37 -8.93
CA ALA A 108 0.40 -12.88 -8.12
C ALA A 108 0.91 -14.17 -8.74
N TYR A 109 0.74 -15.30 -8.07
CA TYR A 109 1.30 -16.55 -8.55
C TYR A 109 0.25 -17.49 -9.15
N GLY A 110 -1.02 -17.07 -9.21
CA GLY A 110 -2.07 -17.83 -9.86
C GLY A 110 -2.21 -19.24 -9.32
N ALA A 111 -2.30 -20.19 -10.21
CA ALA A 111 -2.49 -21.60 -9.86
C ALA A 111 -1.20 -22.30 -9.46
N ARG A 112 -0.07 -21.59 -9.43
CA ARG A 112 1.20 -22.22 -9.08
C ARG A 112 1.24 -22.53 -7.60
N ASP A 113 1.82 -23.69 -7.27
CA ASP A 113 2.01 -24.08 -5.88
C ASP A 113 3.48 -23.79 -5.51
N LEU A 114 3.68 -22.84 -4.61
CA LEU A 114 5.03 -22.47 -4.18
C LEU A 114 5.32 -23.03 -2.77
N GLY A 115 4.53 -23.97 -2.30
CA GLY A 115 4.71 -24.54 -0.96
C GLY A 115 4.13 -23.60 0.08
N VAL A 116 4.89 -22.57 0.47
CA VAL A 116 4.42 -21.62 1.48
C VAL A 116 3.26 -20.78 0.98
N ILE A 117 3.10 -20.63 -0.34
CA ILE A 117 1.96 -19.97 -0.95
C ILE A 117 1.18 -21.03 -1.71
N PRO A 118 0.00 -21.41 -1.22
CA PRO A 118 -0.82 -22.40 -1.91
C PRO A 118 -1.32 -21.88 -3.25
N PRO A 119 -1.77 -22.76 -4.15
CA PRO A 119 -2.37 -22.31 -5.42
C PRO A 119 -3.55 -21.40 -5.18
N ASN A 120 -3.74 -20.45 -6.07
CA ASN A 120 -4.87 -19.52 -6.08
C ASN A 120 -4.99 -18.69 -4.81
N SER A 121 -3.85 -18.25 -4.29
CA SER A 121 -3.83 -17.44 -3.07
C SER A 121 -3.92 -15.96 -3.36
N VAL A 122 -4.79 -15.29 -2.63
CA VAL A 122 -4.77 -13.82 -2.54
C VAL A 122 -3.64 -13.46 -1.59
N LEU A 123 -2.82 -12.51 -1.98
CA LEU A 123 -1.69 -12.08 -1.15
C LEU A 123 -1.89 -10.66 -0.67
N ASN A 124 -1.46 -10.40 0.55
CA ASN A 124 -1.42 -9.06 1.11
C ASN A 124 0.03 -8.65 1.32
N PHE A 125 0.38 -7.45 0.93
CA PHE A 125 1.70 -6.90 1.17
C PHE A 125 1.60 -5.56 1.86
N GLU A 126 2.47 -5.33 2.82
CA GLU A 126 2.68 -3.99 3.34
C GLU A 126 4.02 -3.55 2.77
N ILE A 127 4.05 -2.42 2.10
CA ILE A 127 5.24 -1.96 1.39
C ILE A 127 5.58 -0.54 1.82
N GLN A 128 6.84 -0.34 2.19
CA GLN A 128 7.39 0.98 2.44
C GLN A 128 8.34 1.29 1.29
N LEU A 129 8.04 2.29 0.49
CA LEU A 129 8.85 2.64 -0.68
C LEU A 129 9.93 3.62 -0.26
N LEU A 130 11.18 3.15 -0.30
CA LEU A 130 12.30 3.92 0.18
C LEU A 130 13.01 4.72 -0.91
N ASP A 131 13.05 4.19 -2.13
CA ASP A 131 13.74 4.84 -3.24
C ASP A 131 13.19 4.34 -4.57
N SER A 132 13.36 5.14 -5.62
CA SER A 132 12.96 4.78 -6.98
C SER A 132 13.92 5.44 -7.96
N LYS A 133 14.40 4.67 -8.91
CA LYS A 133 15.32 5.19 -9.94
C LYS A 133 14.87 4.84 -11.33
#